data_24f9175ab998101d4b56f365d9a4c8c9
#
_entry.id   24f9175ab998101d4b56f365d9a4c8c9
#
_cell.length_a   1.000
_cell.length_b   1.000
_cell.length_c   1.000
_cell.angle_alpha   90.00
_cell.angle_beta   90.00
_cell.angle_gamma   90.00
#
_symmetry.space_group_name_H-M   'P 1'
#
loop_
_entity.id
_entity.type
_entity.pdbx_description
1 polymer ?
#
loop_
_entity_poly.entity_id
_entity_poly.type
_entity_poly.pdbx_seq_one_letter_code
_entity_poly.pdbx_strand_id
1 'polypeptide(L)'
;MTDFTAARINMVENQVRCNSVTDARLIAAMAELPRERFVPEERRSVAYMDQDVRIADGARPRYLLHARVLAKLAQLAEIRDSDLVLDVGCGTGYSTAVLARLARSVIGLEEEPALARAASETLNSLGIANAT
;
A
#
# COMPACT_ATOMS: atom_id res chain seq x y z
N MET A 1 22.84 1.78 -6.57
CA MET A 1 21.55 2.53 -6.53
C MET A 1 20.42 1.56 -6.82
N THR A 2 19.40 1.55 -6.02
CA THR A 2 18.24 0.67 -6.22
C THR A 2 17.33 1.22 -7.31
N ASP A 3 17.05 0.42 -8.32
CA ASP A 3 16.02 0.74 -9.31
C ASP A 3 14.65 0.29 -8.76
N PHE A 4 13.95 1.22 -8.13
CA PHE A 4 12.65 0.95 -7.55
C PHE A 4 11.57 0.64 -8.59
N THR A 5 11.70 1.14 -9.81
CA THR A 5 10.75 0.83 -10.88
C THR A 5 10.86 -0.62 -11.29
N ALA A 6 12.07 -1.11 -11.52
CA ALA A 6 12.29 -2.53 -11.82
C ALA A 6 11.87 -3.43 -10.65
N ALA A 7 12.21 -3.05 -9.42
CA ALA A 7 11.81 -3.80 -8.22
C ALA A 7 10.28 -3.89 -8.08
N ARG A 8 9.57 -2.81 -8.36
CA ARG A 8 8.11 -2.75 -8.33
C ARG A 8 7.48 -3.68 -9.37
N ILE A 9 7.96 -3.65 -10.59
CA ILE A 9 7.47 -4.54 -11.66
C ILE A 9 7.73 -5.99 -11.29
N ASN A 10 8.91 -6.32 -10.78
CA ASN A 10 9.24 -7.67 -10.31
C ASN A 10 8.32 -8.13 -9.18
N MET A 11 7.99 -7.25 -8.23
CA MET A 11 7.03 -7.56 -7.17
C MET A 11 5.65 -7.90 -7.77
N VAL A 12 5.15 -7.12 -8.70
CA VAL A 12 3.85 -7.38 -9.34
C VAL A 12 3.85 -8.73 -10.06
N GLU A 13 4.89 -9.02 -10.83
CA GLU A 13 4.96 -10.27 -11.61
C GLU A 13 5.14 -11.50 -10.71
N ASN A 14 6.00 -11.42 -9.70
CA ASN A 14 6.43 -12.58 -8.93
C ASN A 14 5.72 -12.76 -7.58
N GLN A 15 5.02 -11.75 -7.08
CA GLN A 15 4.33 -11.81 -5.79
C GLN A 15 2.82 -11.59 -5.90
N VAL A 16 2.36 -10.84 -6.89
CA VAL A 16 0.94 -10.49 -7.07
C VAL A 16 0.28 -11.39 -8.10
N ARG A 17 0.71 -11.33 -9.36
CA ARG A 17 0.10 -12.11 -10.45
C ARG A 17 0.19 -13.61 -10.22
N CYS A 18 1.32 -14.12 -9.77
CA CYS A 18 1.51 -15.55 -9.53
C CYS A 18 0.69 -16.10 -8.33
N ASN A 19 0.08 -15.23 -7.52
CA ASN A 19 -0.80 -15.60 -6.42
C ASN A 19 -2.29 -15.47 -6.75
N SER A 20 -2.67 -15.63 -8.01
CA SER A 20 -4.06 -15.60 -8.49
C SER A 20 -4.75 -14.25 -8.32
N VAL A 21 -4.00 -13.16 -8.32
CA VAL A 21 -4.56 -11.82 -8.39
C VAL A 21 -4.75 -11.45 -9.85
N THR A 22 -6.01 -11.22 -10.25
CA THR A 22 -6.43 -11.01 -11.65
C THR A 22 -7.12 -9.67 -11.88
N ASP A 23 -7.48 -8.93 -10.83
CA ASP A 23 -8.08 -7.61 -10.96
C ASP A 23 -7.09 -6.64 -11.62
N ALA A 24 -7.37 -6.24 -12.86
CA ALA A 24 -6.48 -5.38 -13.64
C ALA A 24 -6.24 -4.00 -13.01
N ARG A 25 -7.25 -3.45 -12.32
CA ARG A 25 -7.14 -2.15 -11.63
C ARG A 25 -6.19 -2.24 -10.44
N LEU A 26 -6.28 -3.35 -9.69
CA LEU A 26 -5.41 -3.62 -8.54
C LEU A 26 -3.97 -3.85 -8.98
N ILE A 27 -3.76 -4.64 -10.03
CA ILE A 27 -2.44 -4.89 -10.60
C ILE A 27 -1.81 -3.57 -11.09
N ALA A 28 -2.58 -2.75 -11.81
CA ALA A 28 -2.12 -1.44 -12.29
C ALA A 28 -1.76 -0.51 -11.12
N ALA A 29 -2.58 -0.46 -10.08
CA ALA A 29 -2.31 0.35 -8.88
C ALA A 29 -0.98 -0.04 -8.24
N MET A 30 -0.74 -1.33 -8.06
CA MET A 30 0.49 -1.82 -7.43
C MET A 30 1.72 -1.68 -8.34
N ALA A 31 1.54 -1.67 -9.65
CA ALA A 31 2.61 -1.39 -10.61
C ALA A 31 3.01 0.09 -10.67
N GLU A 32 2.11 0.99 -10.34
CA GLU A 32 2.32 2.44 -10.40
C GLU A 32 2.72 3.08 -9.07
N LEU A 33 2.11 2.64 -7.97
CA LEU A 33 2.31 3.26 -6.66
C LEU A 33 3.72 2.96 -6.10
N PRO A 34 4.47 3.99 -5.70
CA PRO A 34 5.84 3.84 -5.20
C PRO A 34 5.84 3.33 -3.75
N ARG A 35 5.79 2.01 -3.56
CA ARG A 35 5.74 1.36 -2.25
C ARG A 35 6.88 1.80 -1.33
N GLU A 36 8.07 2.08 -1.89
CA GLU A 36 9.23 2.56 -1.17
C GLU A 36 9.01 3.90 -0.44
N ARG A 37 8.01 4.67 -0.87
CA ARG A 37 7.66 5.94 -0.20
C ARG A 37 6.78 5.77 1.04
N PHE A 38 6.28 4.57 1.26
CA PHE A 38 5.43 4.22 2.41
C PHE A 38 6.18 3.48 3.50
N VAL A 39 7.49 3.39 3.39
CA VAL A 39 8.37 2.79 4.41
C VAL A 39 9.41 3.80 4.87
N PRO A 40 9.98 3.65 6.06
CA PRO A 40 11.10 4.48 6.52
C PRO A 40 12.27 4.43 5.54
N GLU A 41 13.03 5.51 5.46
CA GLU A 41 14.13 5.62 4.49
C GLU A 41 15.12 4.46 4.59
N GLU A 42 15.48 4.07 5.80
CA GLU A 42 16.40 2.95 6.07
C GLU A 42 15.83 1.58 5.66
N ARG A 43 14.53 1.50 5.35
CA ARG A 43 13.85 0.27 4.91
C ARG A 43 13.52 0.25 3.42
N ARG A 44 13.82 1.31 2.69
CA ARG A 44 13.47 1.39 1.26
C ARG A 44 14.08 0.27 0.42
N SER A 45 15.29 -0.18 0.76
CA SER A 45 15.95 -1.28 0.04
C SER A 45 15.20 -2.62 0.12
N VAL A 46 14.36 -2.80 1.14
CA VAL A 46 13.57 -4.03 1.34
C VAL A 46 12.07 -3.86 1.07
N ALA A 47 11.66 -2.68 0.58
CA ALA A 47 10.25 -2.35 0.37
C ALA A 47 9.51 -3.31 -0.57
N TYR A 48 10.22 -3.91 -1.51
CA TYR A 48 9.68 -4.82 -2.54
C TYR A 48 9.97 -6.30 -2.29
N MET A 49 10.57 -6.64 -1.16
CA MET A 49 10.79 -8.03 -0.78
C MET A 49 9.46 -8.69 -0.38
N ASP A 50 9.35 -10.00 -0.59
CA ASP A 50 8.16 -10.80 -0.21
C ASP A 50 8.13 -11.04 1.30
N GLN A 51 7.95 -9.97 2.06
CA GLN A 51 7.88 -9.98 3.52
C GLN A 51 7.11 -8.76 4.03
N ASP A 52 6.67 -8.82 5.29
CA ASP A 52 6.20 -7.63 5.99
C ASP A 52 7.38 -6.69 6.24
N VAL A 53 7.17 -5.39 6.06
CA VAL A 53 8.20 -4.38 6.27
C VAL A 53 7.87 -3.55 7.51
N ARG A 54 8.79 -3.50 8.46
CA ARG A 54 8.60 -2.72 9.69
C ARG A 54 8.50 -1.22 9.37
N ILE A 55 7.43 -0.59 9.84
CA ILE A 55 7.17 0.85 9.66
C ILE A 55 7.19 1.65 10.96
N ALA A 56 7.11 0.99 12.11
CA ALA A 56 7.26 1.62 13.41
C ALA A 56 7.86 0.64 14.41
N ASP A 57 8.72 1.15 15.28
CA ASP A 57 9.34 0.44 16.38
C ASP A 57 8.61 0.70 17.72
N GLY A 58 9.06 0.06 18.77
CA GLY A 58 8.54 0.25 20.13
C GLY A 58 7.81 -0.96 20.68
N ALA A 59 7.03 -0.75 21.74
CA ALA A 59 6.31 -1.83 22.44
C ALA A 59 5.24 -2.53 21.54
N ARG A 60 4.72 -1.78 20.56
CA ARG A 60 3.78 -2.31 19.55
C ARG A 60 4.35 -2.03 18.15
N PRO A 61 5.27 -2.88 17.67
CA PRO A 61 5.83 -2.70 16.33
C PRO A 61 4.73 -2.82 15.27
N ARG A 62 4.83 -1.99 14.24
CA ARG A 62 3.86 -1.94 13.14
C ARG A 62 4.56 -2.31 11.84
N TYR A 63 3.82 -2.93 10.95
CA TYR A 63 4.35 -3.45 9.69
C TYR A 63 3.49 -3.06 8.50
N LEU A 64 4.15 -2.81 7.39
CA LEU A 64 3.54 -2.79 6.08
C LEU A 64 3.39 -4.25 5.61
N LEU A 65 2.17 -4.64 5.31
CA LEU A 65 1.83 -6.02 4.96
C LEU A 65 2.50 -6.48 3.67
N HIS A 66 2.84 -7.77 3.55
CA HIS A 66 3.25 -8.40 2.30
C HIS A 66 2.37 -7.92 1.13
N ALA A 67 2.99 -7.58 0.01
CA ALA A 67 2.25 -7.12 -1.17
C ALA A 67 1.24 -8.16 -1.67
N ARG A 68 1.62 -9.44 -1.71
CA ARG A 68 0.73 -10.54 -2.12
C ARG A 68 -0.47 -10.70 -1.20
N VAL A 69 -0.31 -10.52 0.09
CA VAL A 69 -1.41 -10.65 1.07
C VAL A 69 -2.37 -9.47 0.93
N LEU A 70 -1.85 -8.26 0.84
CA LEU A 70 -2.67 -7.07 0.60
C LEU A 70 -3.46 -7.20 -0.70
N ALA A 71 -2.81 -7.63 -1.77
CA ALA A 71 -3.45 -7.78 -3.08
C ALA A 71 -4.59 -8.80 -3.03
N LYS A 72 -4.38 -9.94 -2.38
CA LYS A 72 -5.44 -10.96 -2.23
C LYS A 72 -6.61 -10.46 -1.39
N LEU A 73 -6.35 -9.77 -0.29
CA LEU A 73 -7.40 -9.18 0.54
C LEU A 73 -8.21 -8.13 -0.23
N ALA A 74 -7.53 -7.24 -0.94
CA ALA A 74 -8.19 -6.21 -1.74
C ALA A 74 -9.06 -6.82 -2.86
N GLN A 75 -8.58 -7.87 -3.54
CA GLN A 75 -9.36 -8.57 -4.55
C GLN A 75 -10.58 -9.28 -3.96
N LEU A 76 -10.42 -9.95 -2.82
CA LEU A 76 -11.51 -10.63 -2.13
C LEU A 76 -12.60 -9.67 -1.63
N ALA A 77 -12.26 -8.43 -1.38
CA ALA A 77 -13.21 -7.41 -0.96
C ALA A 77 -14.17 -6.97 -2.09
N GLU A 78 -13.87 -7.33 -3.34
CA GLU A 78 -14.71 -7.02 -4.51
C GLU A 78 -15.10 -5.54 -4.62
N ILE A 79 -14.14 -4.65 -4.35
CA ILE A 79 -14.37 -3.21 -4.30
C ILE A 79 -14.78 -2.67 -5.67
N ARG A 80 -15.85 -1.88 -5.67
CA ARG A 80 -16.37 -1.20 -6.86
C ARG A 80 -15.94 0.26 -6.88
N ASP A 81 -15.89 0.86 -8.05
CA ASP A 81 -15.55 2.27 -8.25
C ASP A 81 -16.54 3.26 -7.61
N SER A 82 -17.74 2.78 -7.25
CA SER A 82 -18.75 3.56 -6.52
C SER A 82 -18.66 3.45 -4.99
N ASP A 83 -17.80 2.56 -4.46
CA ASP A 83 -17.75 2.27 -3.02
C ASP A 83 -17.03 3.35 -2.22
N LEU A 84 -17.49 3.48 -0.97
CA LEU A 84 -16.79 4.21 0.09
C LEU A 84 -16.11 3.16 0.97
N VAL A 85 -14.80 3.29 1.18
CA VAL A 85 -14.00 2.30 1.91
C VAL A 85 -13.41 2.91 3.17
N LEU A 86 -13.48 2.19 4.27
CA LEU A 86 -12.76 2.50 5.51
C LEU A 86 -11.60 1.51 5.66
N ASP A 87 -10.39 2.03 5.64
CA ASP A 87 -9.13 1.27 5.81
C ASP A 87 -8.64 1.42 7.26
N VAL A 88 -8.98 0.45 8.10
CA VAL A 88 -8.67 0.49 9.53
C VAL A 88 -7.26 -0.02 9.79
N GLY A 89 -6.46 0.78 10.52
CA GLY A 89 -5.06 0.47 10.79
C GLY A 89 -4.17 0.69 9.57
N CYS A 90 -4.40 1.78 8.85
CA CYS A 90 -3.77 2.02 7.54
C CYS A 90 -2.25 2.25 7.58
N GLY A 91 -1.65 2.38 8.76
CA GLY A 91 -0.20 2.59 8.92
C GLY A 91 0.27 3.84 8.20
N THR A 92 1.24 3.67 7.31
CA THR A 92 1.80 4.75 6.49
C THR A 92 0.99 5.08 5.23
N GLY A 93 -0.14 4.40 5.01
CA GLY A 93 -1.09 4.73 3.96
C GLY A 93 -0.95 3.99 2.64
N TYR A 94 -0.10 2.97 2.53
CA TYR A 94 0.06 2.21 1.28
C TYR A 94 -1.23 1.49 0.88
N SER A 95 -1.87 0.78 1.82
CA SER A 95 -3.16 0.14 1.58
C SER A 95 -4.22 1.16 1.17
N THR A 96 -4.28 2.30 1.85
CA THR A 96 -5.19 3.40 1.50
C THR A 96 -4.97 3.88 0.06
N ALA A 97 -3.72 4.06 -0.35
CA ALA A 97 -3.37 4.46 -1.71
C ALA A 97 -3.81 3.42 -2.76
N VAL A 98 -3.58 2.14 -2.49
CA VAL A 98 -4.02 1.04 -3.37
C VAL A 98 -5.54 1.02 -3.48
N LEU A 99 -6.24 1.07 -2.35
CA LEU A 99 -7.71 1.05 -2.31
C LEU A 99 -8.33 2.26 -3.00
N ALA A 100 -7.67 3.42 -2.94
CA ALA A 100 -8.13 4.63 -3.63
C ALA A 100 -8.18 4.48 -5.16
N ARG A 101 -7.41 3.56 -5.73
CA ARG A 101 -7.46 3.22 -7.16
C ARG A 101 -8.64 2.32 -7.53
N LEU A 102 -9.30 1.72 -6.54
CA LEU A 102 -10.41 0.77 -6.74
C LEU A 102 -11.76 1.39 -6.35
N ALA A 103 -11.78 2.32 -5.41
CA ALA A 103 -12.98 2.86 -4.78
C ALA A 103 -13.25 4.30 -5.22
N ARG A 104 -14.45 4.78 -4.93
CA ARG A 104 -14.80 6.18 -5.09
C ARG A 104 -14.03 7.07 -4.11
N SER A 105 -13.97 6.64 -2.85
CA SER A 105 -13.29 7.36 -1.78
C SER A 105 -12.84 6.41 -0.69
N VAL A 106 -11.71 6.70 -0.06
CA VAL A 106 -11.16 5.90 1.03
C VAL A 106 -10.84 6.79 2.21
N ILE A 107 -11.24 6.33 3.40
CA ILE A 107 -10.81 6.92 4.68
C ILE A 107 -9.84 5.94 5.32
N GLY A 108 -8.59 6.34 5.49
CA GLY A 108 -7.61 5.62 6.29
C GLY A 108 -7.74 6.02 7.75
N LEU A 109 -7.92 5.05 8.63
CA LEU A 109 -7.98 5.27 10.07
C LEU A 109 -6.73 4.69 10.72
N GLU A 110 -5.98 5.55 11.45
CA GLU A 110 -4.76 5.15 12.13
C GLU A 110 -4.71 5.78 13.53
N GLU A 111 -4.53 4.94 14.55
CA GLU A 111 -4.49 5.39 15.94
C GLU A 111 -3.16 6.03 16.34
N GLU A 112 -2.06 5.65 15.66
CA GLU A 112 -0.72 6.18 15.94
C GLU A 112 -0.51 7.51 15.21
N PRO A 113 -0.40 8.65 15.93
CA PRO A 113 -0.35 9.98 15.30
C PRO A 113 0.81 10.14 14.31
N ALA A 114 1.97 9.57 14.58
CA ALA A 114 3.13 9.67 13.70
C ALA A 114 2.89 8.95 12.37
N LEU A 115 2.26 7.78 12.40
CA LEU A 115 1.90 7.02 11.20
C LEU A 115 0.79 7.74 10.42
N ALA A 116 -0.22 8.27 11.11
CA ALA A 116 -1.29 9.03 10.47
C ALA A 116 -0.76 10.27 9.73
N ARG A 117 0.18 11.00 10.33
CA ARG A 117 0.84 12.14 9.66
C ARG A 117 1.63 11.69 8.44
N ALA A 118 2.45 10.65 8.58
CA ALA A 118 3.23 10.10 7.47
C ALA A 118 2.33 9.66 6.31
N ALA A 119 1.20 9.02 6.61
CA ALA A 119 0.21 8.63 5.61
C ALA A 119 -0.35 9.84 4.87
N SER A 120 -0.81 10.86 5.60
CA SER A 120 -1.36 12.08 5.01
C SER A 120 -0.35 12.80 4.12
N GLU A 121 0.88 12.95 4.59
CA GLU A 121 1.97 13.60 3.83
C GLU A 121 2.27 12.85 2.53
N THR A 122 2.37 11.53 2.59
CA THR A 122 2.68 10.70 1.41
C THR A 122 1.53 10.72 0.42
N LEU A 123 0.29 10.52 0.87
CA LEU A 123 -0.90 10.56 0.01
C LEU A 123 -1.03 11.92 -0.70
N ASN A 124 -0.85 13.02 0.04
CA ASN A 124 -0.89 14.37 -0.53
C ASN A 124 0.23 14.60 -1.55
N SER A 125 1.45 14.19 -1.25
CA SER A 125 2.59 14.36 -2.15
C SER A 125 2.48 13.55 -3.44
N LEU A 126 1.70 12.46 -3.42
CA LEU A 126 1.39 11.65 -4.60
C LEU A 126 0.15 12.13 -5.35
N GLY A 127 -0.51 13.18 -4.88
CA GLY A 127 -1.69 13.74 -5.53
C GLY A 127 -2.92 12.84 -5.47
N ILE A 128 -3.03 11.99 -4.44
CA ILE A 128 -4.17 11.08 -4.27
C ILE A 128 -5.32 11.87 -3.65
N ALA A 129 -6.26 12.31 -4.47
CA ALA A 129 -7.31 13.25 -4.08
C ALA A 129 -8.52 12.59 -3.39
N ASN A 130 -8.74 11.30 -3.59
CA ASN A 130 -9.91 10.57 -3.08
C ASN A 130 -9.62 9.72 -1.82
N ALA A 131 -8.53 10.00 -1.13
CA ALA A 131 -8.16 9.36 0.13
C ALA A 131 -7.82 10.40 1.20
N THR A 132 -8.19 10.13 2.44
CA THR A 132 -7.88 10.98 3.58
C THR A 132 -7.63 10.13 4.83
#